data_071c5b7cd4a90721fca41d3e93b70d50
#
_entry.id   071c5b7cd4a90721fca41d3e93b70d50
#
_cell.length_a   1.000
_cell.length_b   1.000
_cell.length_c   1.000
_cell.angle_alpha   90.00
_cell.angle_beta   90.00
_cell.angle_gamma   90.00
#
_symmetry.space_group_name_H-M   'P 1'
#
loop_
_entity.id
_entity.type
_entity.pdbx_description
1 polymer ?
#
loop_
_entity_poly.entity_id
_entity_poly.type
_entity_poly.pdbx_seq_one_letter_code
_entity_poly.pdbx_strand_id
1 'polypeptide(L)'
;MKYVAVKGADKILSKSTYIVQRPETLKNNWKEEFGNNNPICIELGMGRGDMIIKMAQQNPRINYIGLELDENQIATAAKRLIGKTLPNLRLIHGNAQDLDKMFGREIDTIYLTFSEPWPKKHDEQKRFTHYGYLKLYDKVFRKKKHIILKTDNKGLFGYSLETLSQYWYTFKRVSLDLHHDERHISNIMTDFEKNYYEIGRPIYYVDAEFEG
;
A
#
# COMPACT_ATOMS: atom_id res chain seq x y z
N MET A 1 -19.19 0.41 4.43
CA MET A 1 -19.15 1.12 5.74
C MET A 1 -19.39 2.61 5.48
N LYS A 2 -20.34 3.28 6.15
CA LYS A 2 -20.46 4.74 6.02
C LYS A 2 -19.30 5.37 6.80
N TYR A 3 -18.39 6.02 6.12
CA TYR A 3 -17.29 6.74 6.75
C TYR A 3 -17.85 8.01 7.43
N VAL A 4 -17.56 8.16 8.71
CA VAL A 4 -17.89 9.39 9.44
C VAL A 4 -16.87 10.44 9.03
N ALA A 5 -17.34 11.59 8.54
CA ALA A 5 -16.46 12.70 8.18
C ALA A 5 -15.61 13.14 9.39
N VAL A 6 -14.32 13.28 9.19
CA VAL A 6 -13.40 13.75 10.24
C VAL A 6 -13.47 15.27 10.31
N LYS A 7 -14.06 15.80 11.39
CA LYS A 7 -14.13 17.25 11.59
C LYS A 7 -12.73 17.87 11.62
N GLY A 8 -12.47 18.83 10.72
CA GLY A 8 -11.19 19.52 10.62
C GLY A 8 -10.07 18.64 10.04
N ALA A 9 -10.39 17.74 9.10
CA ALA A 9 -9.42 16.89 8.42
C ALA A 9 -8.27 17.71 7.81
N ASP A 10 -8.58 18.79 7.11
CA ASP A 10 -7.64 19.77 6.57
C ASP A 10 -6.61 20.28 7.59
N LYS A 11 -7.08 20.65 8.78
CA LYS A 11 -6.22 21.12 9.89
C LYS A 11 -5.35 20.00 10.47
N ILE A 12 -5.85 18.77 10.49
CA ILE A 12 -5.09 17.62 10.98
C ILE A 12 -3.95 17.32 10.00
N LEU A 13 -4.26 17.29 8.70
CA LEU A 13 -3.28 17.03 7.66
C LEU A 13 -2.20 18.11 7.60
N SER A 14 -2.58 19.40 7.68
CA SER A 14 -1.61 20.50 7.64
C SER A 14 -0.67 20.57 8.85
N LYS A 15 -1.09 20.01 10.01
CA LYS A 15 -0.30 20.03 11.26
C LYS A 15 0.48 18.74 11.51
N SER A 16 0.17 17.66 10.82
CA SER A 16 0.83 16.37 11.05
C SER A 16 2.23 16.35 10.45
N THR A 17 3.22 16.04 11.28
CA THR A 17 4.61 15.86 10.85
C THR A 17 4.84 14.61 9.98
N TYR A 18 3.86 13.72 9.91
CA TYR A 18 3.90 12.54 9.06
C TYR A 18 3.42 12.82 7.64
N ILE A 19 2.64 13.89 7.44
CA ILE A 19 2.07 14.23 6.13
C ILE A 19 3.09 15.01 5.30
N VAL A 20 3.46 14.45 4.18
CA VAL A 20 4.27 15.16 3.17
C VAL A 20 3.34 16.03 2.33
N GLN A 21 3.47 17.35 2.49
CA GLN A 21 2.56 18.32 1.85
C GLN A 21 2.80 18.47 0.33
N ARG A 22 4.04 18.27 -0.10
CA ARG A 22 4.46 18.46 -1.50
C ARG A 22 5.36 17.31 -1.96
N PRO A 23 4.81 16.08 -2.11
CA PRO A 23 5.61 14.90 -2.39
C PRO A 23 6.33 14.97 -3.75
N GLU A 24 5.82 15.75 -4.69
CA GLU A 24 6.46 15.98 -6.00
C GLU A 24 7.83 16.67 -5.90
N THR A 25 8.07 17.44 -4.85
CA THR A 25 9.37 18.09 -4.62
C THR A 25 10.43 17.12 -4.09
N LEU A 26 10.00 15.95 -3.60
CA LEU A 26 10.88 14.90 -3.06
C LEU A 26 11.27 13.85 -4.10
N LYS A 27 10.77 13.97 -5.32
CA LYS A 27 11.12 13.03 -6.40
C LYS A 27 12.64 12.93 -6.59
N ASN A 28 13.17 11.71 -6.49
CA ASN A 28 14.60 11.35 -6.45
C ASN A 28 15.34 11.76 -5.17
N ASN A 29 14.66 12.25 -4.13
CA ASN A 29 15.25 12.73 -2.88
C ASN A 29 14.56 12.14 -1.63
N TRP A 30 13.85 11.03 -1.74
CA TRP A 30 13.16 10.40 -0.61
C TRP A 30 14.13 9.87 0.46
N LYS A 31 15.37 9.55 0.09
CA LYS A 31 16.41 9.15 1.04
C LYS A 31 16.82 10.30 1.97
N GLU A 32 16.89 11.49 1.43
CA GLU A 32 17.16 12.72 2.18
C GLU A 32 16.03 13.05 3.14
N GLU A 33 14.76 12.88 2.69
CA GLU A 33 13.58 13.05 3.55
C GLU A 33 13.56 12.08 4.74
N PHE A 34 13.99 10.84 4.53
CA PHE A 34 14.11 9.85 5.61
C PHE A 34 15.44 9.95 6.38
N GLY A 35 16.43 10.67 5.87
CA GLY A 35 17.76 10.78 6.46
C GLY A 35 18.56 9.46 6.46
N ASN A 36 18.22 8.51 5.59
CA ASN A 36 18.87 7.21 5.53
C ASN A 36 18.71 6.54 4.15
N ASN A 37 19.43 5.41 3.94
CA ASN A 37 19.42 4.63 2.71
C ASN A 37 18.60 3.32 2.80
N ASN A 38 17.73 3.19 3.78
CA ASN A 38 16.91 1.99 3.93
C ASN A 38 15.99 1.78 2.71
N PRO A 39 15.56 0.54 2.44
CA PRO A 39 14.55 0.26 1.43
C PRO A 39 13.27 1.06 1.66
N ILE A 40 12.62 1.48 0.58
CA ILE A 40 11.36 2.22 0.65
C ILE A 40 10.23 1.34 0.15
N CYS A 41 9.25 1.11 1.03
CA CYS A 41 8.03 0.39 0.74
C CYS A 41 6.84 1.34 0.74
N ILE A 42 5.92 1.19 -0.22
CA ILE A 42 4.71 2.01 -0.29
C ILE A 42 3.46 1.15 -0.22
N GLU A 43 2.46 1.59 0.54
CA GLU A 43 1.11 1.02 0.52
C GLU A 43 0.18 1.96 -0.24
N LEU A 44 -0.45 1.46 -1.30
CA LEU A 44 -1.41 2.20 -2.12
C LEU A 44 -2.83 1.95 -1.62
N GLY A 45 -3.56 3.03 -1.32
CA GLY A 45 -4.87 2.95 -0.70
C GLY A 45 -4.79 2.45 0.75
N MET A 46 -3.88 3.04 1.54
CA MET A 46 -3.62 2.61 2.92
C MET A 46 -4.82 2.74 3.87
N GLY A 47 -5.88 3.42 3.47
CA GLY A 47 -7.02 3.69 4.31
C GLY A 47 -6.65 4.43 5.59
N ARG A 48 -7.01 3.85 6.75
CA ARG A 48 -6.70 4.41 8.08
C ARG A 48 -5.31 4.03 8.59
N GLY A 49 -4.45 3.48 7.72
CA GLY A 49 -3.07 3.16 8.00
C GLY A 49 -2.86 1.94 8.92
N ASP A 50 -3.83 1.05 9.04
CA ASP A 50 -3.76 -0.10 9.98
C ASP A 50 -2.53 -0.96 9.75
N MET A 51 -2.21 -1.29 8.50
CA MET A 51 -1.06 -2.12 8.17
C MET A 51 0.23 -1.31 8.20
N ILE A 52 0.30 -0.20 7.46
CA ILE A 52 1.53 0.55 7.26
C ILE A 52 2.12 1.08 8.57
N ILE A 53 1.28 1.50 9.54
CA ILE A 53 1.73 1.94 10.86
C ILE A 53 2.36 0.78 11.64
N LYS A 54 1.72 -0.39 11.64
CA LYS A 54 2.26 -1.59 12.32
C LYS A 54 3.56 -2.05 11.66
N MET A 55 3.64 -2.02 10.32
CA MET A 55 4.87 -2.35 9.58
C MET A 55 6.02 -1.43 9.96
N ALA A 56 5.78 -0.11 10.03
CA ALA A 56 6.80 0.86 10.42
C ALA A 56 7.28 0.65 11.86
N GLN A 57 6.37 0.30 12.78
CA GLN A 57 6.72 -0.02 14.18
C GLN A 57 7.59 -1.27 14.31
N GLN A 58 7.28 -2.31 13.54
CA GLN A 58 7.97 -3.61 13.62
C GLN A 58 9.29 -3.65 12.86
N ASN A 59 9.46 -2.78 11.86
CA ASN A 59 10.60 -2.84 10.94
C ASN A 59 11.31 -1.47 10.84
N PRO A 60 12.04 -1.03 11.86
CA PRO A 60 12.65 0.31 11.89
C PRO A 60 13.74 0.53 10.83
N ARG A 61 14.24 -0.54 10.20
CA ARG A 61 15.24 -0.49 9.11
C ARG A 61 14.64 -0.49 7.70
N ILE A 62 13.32 -0.27 7.59
CA ILE A 62 12.61 -0.11 6.32
C ILE A 62 11.82 1.19 6.41
N ASN A 63 11.89 2.00 5.37
CA ASN A 63 11.10 3.23 5.24
C ASN A 63 9.74 2.89 4.63
N TYR A 64 8.68 3.45 5.19
CA TYR A 64 7.32 3.19 4.75
C TYR A 64 6.62 4.47 4.33
N ILE A 65 5.88 4.40 3.23
CA ILE A 65 5.06 5.48 2.72
C ILE A 65 3.64 4.97 2.55
N GLY A 66 2.67 5.61 3.19
CA GLY A 66 1.26 5.33 2.97
C GLY A 66 0.66 6.37 2.04
N LEU A 67 0.06 5.94 0.94
CA LEU A 67 -0.66 6.82 0.00
C LEU A 67 -2.16 6.57 0.10
N GLU A 68 -2.94 7.64 0.25
CA GLU A 68 -4.39 7.58 0.35
C GLU A 68 -5.05 8.78 -0.32
N LEU A 69 -6.11 8.53 -1.08
CA LEU A 69 -6.87 9.55 -1.79
C LEU A 69 -7.98 10.17 -0.93
N ASP A 70 -8.59 9.39 -0.04
CA ASP A 70 -9.68 9.87 0.81
C ASP A 70 -9.14 10.66 2.01
N GLU A 71 -9.50 11.95 2.07
CA GLU A 71 -9.07 12.88 3.10
C GLU A 71 -9.44 12.41 4.52
N ASN A 72 -10.60 11.81 4.72
CA ASN A 72 -11.04 11.34 6.03
C ASN A 72 -10.25 10.11 6.49
N GLN A 73 -9.90 9.24 5.56
CA GLN A 73 -9.10 8.05 5.85
C GLN A 73 -7.69 8.45 6.30
N ILE A 74 -7.01 9.30 5.52
CA ILE A 74 -5.65 9.73 5.86
C ILE A 74 -5.63 10.62 7.11
N ALA A 75 -6.64 11.47 7.34
CA ALA A 75 -6.77 12.24 8.58
C ALA A 75 -6.95 11.32 9.79
N THR A 76 -7.67 10.20 9.64
CA THR A 76 -7.78 9.18 10.69
C THR A 76 -6.42 8.53 10.95
N ALA A 77 -5.67 8.17 9.93
CA ALA A 77 -4.30 7.64 10.07
C ALA A 77 -3.39 8.64 10.79
N ALA A 78 -3.42 9.91 10.40
CA ALA A 78 -2.64 10.96 11.03
C ALA A 78 -2.98 11.15 12.54
N LYS A 79 -4.26 11.06 12.91
CA LYS A 79 -4.69 11.07 14.33
C LYS A 79 -4.10 9.91 15.13
N ARG A 80 -4.03 8.71 14.56
CA ARG A 80 -3.45 7.51 15.20
C ARG A 80 -1.96 7.64 15.48
N LEU A 81 -1.29 8.59 14.81
CA LEU A 81 0.13 8.85 14.93
C LEU A 81 0.45 9.95 15.95
N ILE A 82 -0.55 10.64 16.51
CA ILE A 82 -0.34 11.63 17.57
C ILE A 82 0.35 10.96 18.76
N GLY A 83 1.47 11.57 19.20
CA GLY A 83 2.27 11.04 20.31
C GLY A 83 3.16 9.83 19.98
N LYS A 84 3.19 9.40 18.70
CA LYS A 84 4.11 8.35 18.25
C LYS A 84 5.35 8.95 17.59
N THR A 85 6.48 8.22 17.68
CA THR A 85 7.73 8.55 16.99
C THR A 85 8.09 7.41 16.07
N LEU A 86 7.78 7.58 14.79
CA LEU A 86 8.08 6.63 13.71
C LEU A 86 8.84 7.37 12.61
N PRO A 87 10.17 7.55 12.75
CA PRO A 87 10.97 8.32 11.79
C PRO A 87 10.98 7.72 10.39
N ASN A 88 10.70 6.42 10.30
CA ASN A 88 10.64 5.63 9.07
C ASN A 88 9.23 5.57 8.44
N LEU A 89 8.31 6.49 8.79
CA LEU A 89 6.96 6.54 8.21
C LEU A 89 6.67 7.94 7.67
N ARG A 90 6.10 7.97 6.45
CA ARG A 90 5.49 9.17 5.85
C ARG A 90 4.14 8.83 5.25
N LEU A 91 3.25 9.80 5.21
CA LEU A 91 1.92 9.68 4.61
C LEU A 91 1.75 10.72 3.51
N ILE A 92 1.08 10.35 2.42
CA ILE A 92 0.80 11.21 1.27
C ILE A 92 -0.71 11.22 1.03
N HIS A 93 -1.32 12.41 1.07
CA HIS A 93 -2.65 12.61 0.56
C HIS A 93 -2.56 12.84 -0.96
N GLY A 94 -2.94 11.83 -1.76
CA GLY A 94 -2.74 11.90 -3.19
C GLY A 94 -3.33 10.74 -3.97
N ASN A 95 -3.25 10.86 -5.31
CA ASN A 95 -3.73 9.85 -6.24
C ASN A 95 -2.59 8.91 -6.66
N ALA A 96 -2.82 7.61 -6.62
CA ALA A 96 -1.85 6.62 -7.07
C ALA A 96 -1.53 6.72 -8.59
N GLN A 97 -2.37 7.40 -9.37
CA GLN A 97 -2.08 7.69 -10.77
C GLN A 97 -0.94 8.71 -10.96
N ASP A 98 -0.56 9.43 -9.90
CA ASP A 98 0.48 10.45 -9.92
C ASP A 98 1.82 9.95 -9.33
N LEU A 99 1.99 8.63 -9.13
CA LEU A 99 3.19 8.05 -8.54
C LEU A 99 4.49 8.52 -9.24
N ASP A 100 4.51 8.56 -10.56
CA ASP A 100 5.70 9.00 -11.32
C ASP A 100 5.97 10.51 -11.26
N LYS A 101 5.05 11.28 -10.71
CA LYS A 101 5.29 12.69 -10.37
C LYS A 101 5.96 12.82 -9.01
N MET A 102 5.65 11.91 -8.07
CA MET A 102 6.12 11.93 -6.68
C MET A 102 7.41 11.14 -6.46
N PHE A 103 7.63 10.11 -7.29
CA PHE A 103 8.78 9.20 -7.15
C PHE A 103 9.57 9.09 -8.46
N GLY A 104 10.89 9.02 -8.33
CA GLY A 104 11.76 8.45 -9.33
C GLY A 104 11.89 6.94 -9.15
N ARG A 105 13.03 6.36 -9.51
CA ARG A 105 13.31 4.93 -9.28
C ARG A 105 13.76 4.70 -7.83
N GLU A 106 12.81 4.76 -6.88
CA GLU A 106 13.10 4.80 -5.44
C GLU A 106 12.37 3.72 -4.63
N ILE A 107 11.29 3.15 -5.16
CA ILE A 107 10.44 2.19 -4.46
C ILE A 107 10.99 0.77 -4.61
N ASP A 108 11.07 0.05 -3.49
CA ASP A 108 11.50 -1.35 -3.46
C ASP A 108 10.33 -2.33 -3.45
N THR A 109 9.24 -2.00 -2.75
CA THR A 109 8.04 -2.87 -2.64
C THR A 109 6.77 -2.04 -2.64
N ILE A 110 5.76 -2.50 -3.38
CA ILE A 110 4.41 -1.95 -3.39
C ILE A 110 3.47 -2.93 -2.69
N TYR A 111 2.75 -2.45 -1.67
CA TYR A 111 1.71 -3.18 -0.98
C TYR A 111 0.33 -2.75 -1.47
N LEU A 112 -0.51 -3.73 -1.80
CA LEU A 112 -1.89 -3.57 -2.24
C LEU A 112 -2.78 -4.35 -1.26
N THR A 113 -3.29 -3.66 -0.24
CA THR A 113 -3.97 -4.31 0.88
C THR A 113 -5.44 -3.91 0.90
N PHE A 114 -6.34 -4.86 0.61
CA PHE A 114 -7.80 -4.68 0.59
C PHE A 114 -8.24 -3.48 -0.26
N SER A 115 -7.55 -3.24 -1.38
CA SER A 115 -7.93 -2.21 -2.34
C SER A 115 -9.31 -2.50 -2.96
N GLU A 116 -9.99 -1.44 -3.42
CA GLU A 116 -11.29 -1.55 -4.08
C GLU A 116 -11.24 -2.54 -5.27
N PRO A 117 -12.14 -3.53 -5.32
CA PRO A 117 -12.08 -4.60 -6.31
C PRO A 117 -12.56 -4.18 -7.70
N TRP A 118 -13.30 -3.08 -7.80
CA TRP A 118 -13.87 -2.58 -9.05
C TRP A 118 -14.47 -3.69 -9.92
N PRO A 119 -15.59 -4.33 -9.50
CA PRO A 119 -16.08 -5.58 -10.10
C PRO A 119 -16.61 -5.40 -11.52
N LYS A 120 -16.99 -4.18 -11.91
CA LYS A 120 -17.54 -3.91 -13.23
C LYS A 120 -16.42 -3.82 -14.27
N LYS A 121 -16.63 -4.38 -15.46
CA LYS A 121 -15.63 -4.42 -16.56
C LYS A 121 -15.15 -3.02 -16.98
N HIS A 122 -16.05 -2.02 -17.01
CA HIS A 122 -15.66 -0.65 -17.40
C HIS A 122 -14.81 0.08 -16.35
N ASP A 123 -14.75 -0.45 -15.11
CA ASP A 123 -13.91 0.09 -14.03
C ASP A 123 -12.57 -0.64 -13.88
N GLU A 124 -12.31 -1.65 -14.69
CA GLU A 124 -11.13 -2.52 -14.59
C GLU A 124 -9.82 -1.75 -14.54
N GLN A 125 -9.72 -0.67 -15.29
CA GLN A 125 -8.56 0.22 -15.33
C GLN A 125 -8.25 0.91 -13.99
N LYS A 126 -9.18 0.88 -13.03
CA LYS A 126 -9.00 1.42 -11.68
C LYS A 126 -8.35 0.44 -10.71
N ARG A 127 -8.28 -0.86 -11.06
CA ARG A 127 -7.62 -1.88 -10.24
C ARG A 127 -6.13 -1.62 -10.19
N PHE A 128 -5.53 -1.68 -9.01
CA PHE A 128 -4.09 -1.42 -8.84
C PHE A 128 -3.18 -2.46 -9.51
N THR A 129 -3.71 -3.59 -9.94
CA THR A 129 -2.99 -4.59 -10.75
C THR A 129 -3.31 -4.51 -12.24
N HIS A 130 -4.10 -3.51 -12.69
CA HIS A 130 -4.33 -3.27 -14.10
C HIS A 130 -3.03 -2.89 -14.81
N TYR A 131 -2.90 -3.28 -16.08
CA TYR A 131 -1.73 -3.02 -16.92
C TYR A 131 -1.24 -1.56 -16.91
N GLY A 132 -2.16 -0.59 -16.86
CA GLY A 132 -1.84 0.83 -16.75
C GLY A 132 -1.05 1.18 -15.49
N TYR A 133 -1.43 0.57 -14.34
CA TYR A 133 -0.71 0.72 -13.09
C TYR A 133 0.63 -0.02 -13.10
N LEU A 134 0.69 -1.23 -13.65
CA LEU A 134 1.95 -1.97 -13.76
C LEU A 134 3.01 -1.21 -14.56
N LYS A 135 2.60 -0.56 -15.68
CA LYS A 135 3.47 0.36 -16.43
C LYS A 135 3.91 1.58 -15.62
N LEU A 136 3.02 2.11 -14.79
CA LEU A 136 3.36 3.23 -13.91
C LEU A 136 4.38 2.81 -12.86
N TYR A 137 4.22 1.61 -12.28
CA TYR A 137 5.15 1.06 -11.29
C TYR A 137 6.56 0.84 -11.87
N ASP A 138 6.69 0.52 -13.15
CA ASP A 138 8.00 0.41 -13.83
C ASP A 138 8.84 1.69 -13.75
N LYS A 139 8.18 2.83 -13.66
CA LYS A 139 8.87 4.13 -13.57
C LYS A 139 9.39 4.44 -12.17
N VAL A 140 8.81 3.81 -11.14
CA VAL A 140 9.09 4.13 -9.74
C VAL A 140 9.86 3.03 -9.00
N PHE A 141 9.86 1.79 -9.49
CA PHE A 141 10.68 0.73 -8.91
C PHE A 141 12.17 1.00 -9.08
N ARG A 142 12.93 0.82 -7.98
CA ARG A 142 14.38 1.10 -7.94
C ARG A 142 15.19 0.04 -8.70
N LYS A 143 14.96 -1.22 -8.40
CA LYS A 143 15.65 -2.37 -9.01
C LYS A 143 14.66 -3.49 -9.31
N LYS A 144 14.46 -4.36 -8.31
CA LYS A 144 13.51 -5.46 -8.35
C LYS A 144 12.09 -4.91 -8.22
N LYS A 145 11.20 -5.33 -9.09
CA LYS A 145 9.79 -4.98 -8.97
C LYS A 145 9.13 -6.00 -8.04
N HIS A 146 8.67 -5.54 -6.89
CA HIS A 146 8.08 -6.40 -5.87
C HIS A 146 6.70 -5.90 -5.47
N ILE A 147 5.68 -6.74 -5.63
CA ILE A 147 4.30 -6.44 -5.31
C ILE A 147 3.78 -7.49 -4.34
N ILE A 148 3.20 -7.03 -3.24
CA ILE A 148 2.48 -7.88 -2.28
C ILE A 148 1.03 -7.45 -2.27
N LEU A 149 0.12 -8.41 -2.53
CA LEU A 149 -1.32 -8.16 -2.53
C LEU A 149 -2.01 -9.04 -1.51
N LYS A 150 -2.92 -8.44 -0.73
CA LYS A 150 -3.91 -9.11 0.12
C LYS A 150 -5.31 -8.62 -0.23
N THR A 151 -6.25 -9.53 -0.35
CA THR A 151 -7.66 -9.20 -0.62
C THR A 151 -8.58 -10.31 -0.15
N ASP A 152 -9.80 -9.95 0.28
CA ASP A 152 -10.92 -10.87 0.51
C ASP A 152 -11.71 -11.15 -0.77
N ASN A 153 -11.43 -10.40 -1.85
CA ASN A 153 -12.18 -10.48 -3.10
C ASN A 153 -11.54 -11.47 -4.08
N LYS A 154 -12.18 -12.63 -4.25
CA LYS A 154 -11.73 -13.69 -5.16
C LYS A 154 -11.60 -13.22 -6.62
N GLY A 155 -12.52 -12.34 -7.08
CA GLY A 155 -12.48 -11.82 -8.46
C GLY A 155 -11.30 -10.92 -8.71
N LEU A 156 -11.00 -9.99 -7.78
CA LEU A 156 -9.80 -9.15 -7.85
C LEU A 156 -8.53 -10.01 -7.78
N PHE A 157 -8.52 -11.03 -6.91
CA PHE A 157 -7.37 -11.92 -6.77
C PHE A 157 -7.06 -12.68 -8.07
N GLY A 158 -8.07 -13.33 -8.67
CA GLY A 158 -7.90 -14.04 -9.95
C GLY A 158 -7.42 -13.12 -11.06
N TYR A 159 -8.05 -11.94 -11.19
CA TYR A 159 -7.61 -10.91 -12.12
C TYR A 159 -6.14 -10.49 -11.89
N SER A 160 -5.76 -10.30 -10.63
CA SER A 160 -4.40 -9.88 -10.29
C SER A 160 -3.36 -10.95 -10.63
N LEU A 161 -3.66 -12.23 -10.40
CA LEU A 161 -2.77 -13.31 -10.81
C LEU A 161 -2.60 -13.33 -12.34
N GLU A 162 -3.68 -13.19 -13.08
CA GLU A 162 -3.64 -13.16 -14.56
C GLU A 162 -2.79 -11.99 -15.06
N THR A 163 -3.09 -10.76 -14.62
CA THR A 163 -2.38 -9.56 -15.11
C THR A 163 -0.92 -9.52 -14.70
N LEU A 164 -0.58 -9.93 -13.46
CA LEU A 164 0.81 -10.01 -13.01
C LEU A 164 1.58 -11.08 -13.81
N SER A 165 0.98 -12.26 -14.05
CA SER A 165 1.60 -13.30 -14.89
C SER A 165 1.85 -12.81 -16.31
N GLN A 166 0.87 -12.17 -16.94
CA GLN A 166 1.01 -11.59 -18.28
C GLN A 166 2.05 -10.45 -18.33
N TYR A 167 2.31 -9.81 -17.18
CA TYR A 167 3.35 -8.79 -17.03
C TYR A 167 4.69 -9.36 -16.56
N TRP A 168 4.89 -10.68 -16.67
CA TRP A 168 6.12 -11.41 -16.39
C TRP A 168 6.56 -11.42 -14.93
N TYR A 169 5.63 -11.20 -13.97
CA TYR A 169 5.93 -11.42 -12.57
C TYR A 169 6.00 -12.90 -12.23
N THR A 170 7.00 -13.30 -11.46
CA THR A 170 7.11 -14.64 -10.87
C THR A 170 6.46 -14.61 -9.49
N PHE A 171 5.58 -15.57 -9.22
CA PHE A 171 4.94 -15.70 -7.93
C PHE A 171 5.85 -16.45 -6.97
N LYS A 172 6.35 -15.75 -5.95
CA LYS A 172 7.12 -16.35 -4.85
C LYS A 172 6.21 -17.11 -3.90
N ARG A 173 5.02 -16.58 -3.68
CA ARG A 173 3.98 -17.21 -2.86
C ARG A 173 2.60 -16.85 -3.37
N VAL A 174 1.71 -17.83 -3.36
CA VAL A 174 0.28 -17.66 -3.61
C VAL A 174 -0.45 -18.40 -2.51
N SER A 175 -1.37 -17.75 -1.81
CA SER A 175 -2.24 -18.37 -0.81
C SER A 175 -3.70 -18.09 -1.13
N LEU A 176 -4.53 -19.12 -1.06
CA LEU A 176 -5.98 -19.02 -1.20
C LEU A 176 -6.67 -18.79 0.15
N ASP A 177 -5.94 -18.97 1.24
CA ASP A 177 -6.36 -18.64 2.60
C ASP A 177 -5.12 -18.37 3.46
N LEU A 178 -4.77 -17.09 3.59
CA LEU A 178 -3.56 -16.65 4.27
C LEU A 178 -3.47 -17.12 5.73
N HIS A 179 -4.62 -17.17 6.43
CA HIS A 179 -4.66 -17.50 7.84
C HIS A 179 -4.53 -19.00 8.12
N HIS A 180 -4.88 -19.84 7.16
CA HIS A 180 -4.77 -21.28 7.24
C HIS A 180 -3.66 -21.84 6.33
N ASP A 181 -2.75 -20.97 5.87
CA ASP A 181 -1.62 -21.40 5.04
C ASP A 181 -0.56 -22.10 5.89
N GLU A 182 -0.32 -23.38 5.63
CA GLU A 182 0.63 -24.23 6.37
C GLU A 182 2.07 -23.70 6.34
N ARG A 183 2.40 -22.84 5.38
CA ARG A 183 3.73 -22.22 5.25
C ARG A 183 3.96 -21.07 6.23
N HIS A 184 3.02 -20.76 7.09
CA HIS A 184 3.11 -19.70 8.12
C HIS A 184 3.65 -18.38 7.58
N ILE A 185 2.99 -17.82 6.57
CA ILE A 185 3.37 -16.55 5.96
C ILE A 185 3.29 -15.45 7.02
N SER A 186 4.41 -14.76 7.23
CA SER A 186 4.43 -13.60 8.13
C SER A 186 3.40 -12.58 7.67
N ASN A 187 2.45 -12.26 8.55
CA ASN A 187 1.33 -11.37 8.24
C ASN A 187 1.11 -10.34 9.35
N ILE A 188 0.89 -9.10 8.93
CA ILE A 188 0.39 -8.04 9.81
C ILE A 188 -1.10 -7.90 9.54
N MET A 189 -1.89 -8.40 10.47
CA MET A 189 -3.36 -8.37 10.37
C MET A 189 -3.88 -6.95 10.59
N THR A 190 -4.68 -6.45 9.64
CA THR A 190 -5.44 -5.21 9.78
C THR A 190 -6.69 -5.43 10.62
N ASP A 191 -7.31 -4.37 11.13
CA ASP A 191 -8.59 -4.48 11.84
C ASP A 191 -9.70 -5.00 10.91
N PHE A 192 -9.62 -4.64 9.62
CA PHE A 192 -10.53 -5.14 8.58
C PHE A 192 -10.36 -6.65 8.37
N GLU A 193 -9.11 -7.11 8.25
CA GLU A 193 -8.75 -8.50 8.08
C GLU A 193 -9.19 -9.36 9.27
N LYS A 194 -9.04 -8.83 10.50
CA LYS A 194 -9.48 -9.50 11.71
C LYS A 194 -10.98 -9.84 11.68
N ASN A 195 -11.82 -8.89 11.25
CA ASN A 195 -13.25 -9.12 11.12
C ASN A 195 -13.57 -10.25 10.13
N TYR A 196 -12.82 -10.35 9.02
CA TYR A 196 -13.01 -11.45 8.06
C TYR A 196 -12.54 -12.79 8.61
N TYR A 197 -11.42 -12.81 9.31
CA TYR A 197 -10.94 -14.00 9.99
C TYR A 197 -11.97 -14.54 11.00
N GLU A 198 -12.56 -13.67 11.82
CA GLU A 198 -13.56 -14.03 12.83
C GLU A 198 -14.84 -14.66 12.23
N ILE A 199 -15.19 -14.33 11.00
CA ILE A 199 -16.35 -14.91 10.29
C ILE A 199 -15.95 -16.02 9.30
N GLY A 200 -14.70 -16.52 9.36
CA GLY A 200 -14.22 -17.61 8.53
C GLY A 200 -14.08 -17.30 7.05
N ARG A 201 -13.88 -16.01 6.69
CA ARG A 201 -13.64 -15.61 5.30
C ARG A 201 -12.17 -15.76 4.95
N PRO A 202 -11.85 -16.43 3.83
CA PRO A 202 -10.47 -16.55 3.40
C PRO A 202 -9.91 -15.20 2.96
N ILE A 203 -8.63 -14.98 3.23
CA ILE A 203 -7.84 -13.88 2.69
C ILE A 203 -6.89 -14.43 1.64
N TYR A 204 -7.04 -13.94 0.43
CA TYR A 204 -6.16 -14.27 -0.68
C TYR A 204 -4.89 -13.44 -0.62
N TYR A 205 -3.76 -14.07 -0.92
CA TYR A 205 -2.44 -13.44 -0.84
C TYR A 205 -1.58 -13.82 -2.05
N VAL A 206 -0.86 -12.86 -2.59
CA VAL A 206 0.21 -13.11 -3.55
C VAL A 206 1.41 -12.22 -3.25
N ASP A 207 2.58 -12.84 -3.29
CA ASP A 207 3.90 -12.21 -3.28
C ASP A 207 4.51 -12.44 -4.66
N ALA A 208 4.68 -11.36 -5.42
CA ALA A 208 5.07 -11.40 -6.81
C ALA A 208 6.29 -10.51 -7.08
N GLU A 209 7.27 -11.05 -7.79
CA GLU A 209 8.52 -10.36 -8.11
C GLU A 209 8.83 -10.45 -9.60
N PHE A 210 9.44 -9.41 -10.12
CA PHE A 210 10.01 -9.41 -11.46
C PHE A 210 11.46 -8.93 -11.40
N GLU A 211 12.36 -9.79 -11.85
CA GLU A 211 13.77 -9.49 -12.05
C GLU A 211 13.97 -9.30 -13.55
N GLY A 212 13.94 -8.05 -14.03
CA GLY A 212 14.19 -7.68 -15.42
C GLY A 212 15.63 -7.32 -15.67
#